data_943278375adcf66fca79c2591689c0d9
#
_entry.id   943278375adcf66fca79c2591689c0d9
#
_cell.length_a   1.000
_cell.length_b   1.000
_cell.length_c   1.000
_cell.angle_alpha   90.00
_cell.angle_beta   90.00
_cell.angle_gamma   90.00
#
_symmetry.space_group_name_H-M   'P 1'
#
loop_
_entity.id
_entity.type
_entity.pdbx_description
1 polymer ?
#
loop_
_entity_poly.entity_id
_entity_poly.type
_entity_poly.pdbx_seq_one_letter_code
_entity_poly.pdbx_strand_id
1 'polypeptide(L)'
;NCTYNRGVIDAMFRQVQDPTSIPWKSHDLPGVIHASEYDMGPLGDAYFDTESFQLNPPPSWYSGWTYRNDGVDIEKFTDAVNSNGYMVGFVDTEDWMSYSVTIPQDSLYTIKVRQGCSGSTGGNFYFKADGVRLTPNYYATNTGSWTVMSTKTIPNVVLSADDKKIRFVANQGGFNVTSFEFVPTGSTTTINAEYVHSVTYDNSTIEVQTNKPLDSANLGATASYYVTVNGVPASITSVA
;
A
#
# COMPACT_ATOMS: atom_id res chain seq x y z
N ASN A 1 -21.02 -1.13 -33.84
CA ASN A 1 -20.52 -2.13 -32.86
C ASN A 1 -20.33 -1.40 -31.55
N CYS A 2 -21.18 -1.72 -30.57
CA CYS A 2 -21.02 -1.20 -29.23
C CYS A 2 -20.02 -2.13 -28.51
N THR A 3 -18.85 -1.64 -28.20
CA THR A 3 -17.88 -2.43 -27.43
C THR A 3 -18.38 -2.52 -26.01
N TYR A 4 -18.56 -3.74 -25.50
CA TYR A 4 -18.92 -3.98 -24.11
C TYR A 4 -17.84 -3.38 -23.21
N ASN A 5 -18.19 -2.38 -22.42
CA ASN A 5 -17.32 -1.79 -21.43
C ASN A 5 -17.97 -1.94 -20.06
N ARG A 6 -17.42 -2.86 -19.25
CA ARG A 6 -17.95 -3.18 -17.94
C ARG A 6 -17.99 -1.96 -17.01
N GLY A 7 -16.97 -1.09 -17.06
CA GLY A 7 -16.94 0.11 -16.25
C GLY A 7 -18.06 1.10 -16.56
N VAL A 8 -18.43 1.23 -17.83
CA VAL A 8 -19.59 2.05 -18.24
C VAL A 8 -20.90 1.42 -17.75
N ILE A 9 -21.03 0.11 -17.85
CA ILE A 9 -22.21 -0.61 -17.36
C ILE A 9 -22.33 -0.49 -15.85
N ASP A 10 -21.25 -0.70 -15.13
CA ASP A 10 -21.21 -0.55 -13.68
C ASP A 10 -21.53 0.89 -13.26
N ALA A 11 -21.03 1.90 -13.98
CA ALA A 11 -21.36 3.30 -13.73
C ALA A 11 -22.84 3.62 -14.00
N MET A 12 -23.44 3.03 -15.03
CA MET A 12 -24.85 3.26 -15.40
C MET A 12 -25.84 2.54 -14.48
N PHE A 13 -25.48 1.37 -13.97
CA PHE A 13 -26.37 0.53 -13.17
C PHE A 13 -25.99 0.48 -11.70
N ARG A 14 -24.94 1.17 -11.30
CA ARG A 14 -24.54 1.23 -9.89
C ARG A 14 -25.65 1.94 -9.12
N GLN A 15 -26.45 1.16 -8.41
CA GLN A 15 -27.28 1.71 -7.34
C GLN A 15 -26.33 2.29 -6.30
N VAL A 16 -26.64 3.49 -5.79
CA VAL A 16 -25.91 4.10 -4.67
C VAL A 16 -26.12 3.19 -3.46
N GLN A 17 -25.30 2.17 -3.36
CA GLN A 17 -25.12 1.36 -2.17
C GLN A 17 -23.87 1.88 -1.47
N ASP A 18 -23.75 1.61 -0.18
CA ASP A 18 -22.57 2.04 0.59
C ASP A 18 -21.28 1.86 -0.20
N PRO A 19 -20.40 2.87 -0.20
CA PRO A 19 -19.16 2.84 -0.96
C PRO A 19 -18.31 1.66 -0.49
N THR A 20 -18.39 0.55 -1.17
CA THR A 20 -17.61 -0.64 -0.87
C THR A 20 -16.76 -1.00 -2.07
N SER A 21 -15.47 -1.12 -1.85
CA SER A 21 -14.62 -1.71 -2.85
C SER A 21 -14.89 -3.22 -2.92
N ILE A 22 -14.91 -3.76 -4.14
CA ILE A 22 -15.07 -5.20 -4.40
C ILE A 22 -13.81 -5.75 -5.06
N PRO A 23 -13.42 -7.01 -4.82
CA PRO A 23 -12.23 -7.57 -5.43
C PRO A 23 -12.29 -7.50 -6.96
N TRP A 24 -11.23 -6.98 -7.59
CA TRP A 24 -11.00 -7.19 -9.01
C TRP A 24 -10.66 -8.66 -9.26
N LYS A 25 -9.83 -9.21 -8.39
CA LYS A 25 -9.36 -10.58 -8.39
C LYS A 25 -9.18 -11.03 -6.94
N SER A 26 -9.39 -12.29 -6.65
CA SER A 26 -9.02 -12.88 -5.37
C SER A 26 -7.50 -13.02 -5.30
N HIS A 27 -6.91 -12.57 -4.19
CA HIS A 27 -5.49 -12.70 -3.91
C HIS A 27 -5.29 -13.55 -2.66
N ASP A 28 -4.86 -14.78 -2.88
CA ASP A 28 -4.51 -15.68 -1.77
C ASP A 28 -3.03 -15.46 -1.37
N LEU A 29 -2.80 -15.22 -0.11
CA LEU A 29 -1.44 -15.07 0.44
C LEU A 29 -1.03 -16.35 1.20
N PRO A 30 0.22 -16.78 1.11
CA PRO A 30 1.34 -16.18 0.39
C PRO A 30 1.18 -16.22 -1.12
N GLY A 31 1.67 -15.18 -1.82
CA GLY A 31 1.50 -15.09 -3.25
C GLY A 31 1.95 -13.74 -3.81
N VAL A 32 1.62 -13.51 -5.08
CA VAL A 32 1.94 -12.28 -5.80
C VAL A 32 0.66 -11.50 -6.09
N ILE A 33 0.68 -10.23 -5.76
CA ILE A 33 -0.33 -9.24 -6.15
C ILE A 33 0.29 -8.34 -7.22
N HIS A 34 -0.32 -8.24 -8.39
CA HIS A 34 0.11 -7.26 -9.39
C HIS A 34 -0.52 -5.91 -9.09
N ALA A 35 0.27 -4.83 -9.18
CA ALA A 35 -0.17 -3.49 -8.81
C ALA A 35 -1.42 -3.03 -9.58
N SER A 36 -1.57 -3.45 -10.83
CA SER A 36 -2.74 -3.15 -11.68
C SER A 36 -4.01 -3.94 -11.33
N GLU A 37 -3.95 -4.90 -10.39
CA GLU A 37 -5.08 -5.77 -10.00
C GLU A 37 -5.76 -5.30 -8.70
N TYR A 38 -5.74 -3.99 -8.41
CA TYR A 38 -6.42 -3.40 -7.26
C TYR A 38 -7.94 -3.55 -7.37
N ASP A 39 -8.63 -3.45 -6.24
CA ASP A 39 -10.08 -3.60 -6.11
C ASP A 39 -10.84 -2.65 -7.06
N MET A 40 -12.06 -3.01 -7.40
CA MET A 40 -13.02 -2.15 -8.09
C MET A 40 -13.81 -1.34 -7.07
N GLY A 41 -14.12 -0.10 -7.42
CA GLY A 41 -14.95 0.77 -6.59
C GLY A 41 -14.77 2.23 -6.99
N PRO A 42 -15.44 3.15 -6.30
CA PRO A 42 -15.26 4.58 -6.49
C PRO A 42 -13.85 5.03 -6.09
N LEU A 43 -13.43 6.15 -6.66
CA LEU A 43 -12.28 6.91 -6.19
C LEU A 43 -12.46 7.25 -4.71
N GLY A 44 -11.44 7.00 -3.91
CA GLY A 44 -11.48 7.19 -2.47
C GLY A 44 -11.88 5.94 -1.67
N ASP A 45 -12.43 4.90 -2.30
CA ASP A 45 -12.84 3.66 -1.65
C ASP A 45 -11.97 2.45 -2.03
N ALA A 46 -11.76 2.22 -3.32
CA ALA A 46 -10.94 1.14 -3.85
C ALA A 46 -9.52 1.59 -4.17
N TYR A 47 -9.37 2.80 -4.60
CA TYR A 47 -8.11 3.45 -4.97
C TYR A 47 -8.24 4.96 -4.84
N PHE A 48 -7.12 5.65 -4.87
CA PHE A 48 -7.02 7.09 -5.05
C PHE A 48 -5.89 7.39 -6.01
N ASP A 49 -6.17 8.26 -6.97
CA ASP A 49 -5.24 8.73 -7.96
C ASP A 49 -5.50 10.22 -8.13
N THR A 50 -4.47 11.03 -7.95
CA THR A 50 -4.56 12.50 -7.92
C THR A 50 -4.94 13.08 -9.27
N GLU A 51 -4.62 12.39 -10.36
CA GLU A 51 -4.88 12.85 -11.74
C GLU A 51 -6.02 12.11 -12.44
N SER A 52 -6.73 11.20 -11.76
CA SER A 52 -7.75 10.31 -12.33
C SER A 52 -8.84 11.00 -13.17
N PHE A 53 -9.05 12.29 -12.99
CA PHE A 53 -10.08 13.08 -13.68
C PHE A 53 -9.54 14.06 -14.73
N GLN A 54 -8.22 14.21 -14.87
CA GLN A 54 -7.64 15.32 -15.62
C GLN A 54 -7.43 15.04 -17.11
N LEU A 55 -7.57 13.80 -17.52
CA LEU A 55 -7.16 13.37 -18.87
C LEU A 55 -8.33 13.09 -19.80
N ASN A 56 -8.87 14.17 -20.41
CA ASN A 56 -9.84 14.02 -21.49
C ASN A 56 -9.51 14.95 -22.69
N PRO A 57 -8.98 14.46 -23.79
CA PRO A 57 -8.61 13.06 -24.07
C PRO A 57 -7.33 12.64 -23.32
N PRO A 58 -7.19 11.35 -22.98
CA PRO A 58 -5.98 10.88 -22.34
C PRO A 58 -4.79 11.05 -23.29
N PRO A 59 -3.60 11.41 -22.79
CA PRO A 59 -2.41 11.49 -23.60
C PRO A 59 -2.02 10.11 -24.14
N SER A 60 -1.22 10.09 -25.20
CA SER A 60 -0.86 8.85 -25.91
C SER A 60 -0.08 7.83 -25.07
N TRP A 61 0.53 8.26 -23.97
CA TRP A 61 1.27 7.42 -23.03
C TRP A 61 0.37 6.75 -21.98
N TYR A 62 -0.82 7.27 -21.73
CA TYR A 62 -1.78 6.74 -20.77
C TYR A 62 -2.42 5.44 -21.29
N SER A 63 -2.26 4.36 -20.59
CA SER A 63 -2.70 3.01 -21.00
C SER A 63 -3.75 2.37 -20.09
N GLY A 64 -4.20 3.03 -19.04
CA GLY A 64 -5.17 2.51 -18.07
C GLY A 64 -6.47 2.05 -18.73
N TRP A 65 -6.89 2.73 -19.77
CA TRP A 65 -8.08 2.41 -20.57
C TRP A 65 -8.00 1.08 -21.35
N THR A 66 -6.83 0.49 -21.49
CA THR A 66 -6.67 -0.79 -22.20
C THR A 66 -6.81 -2.00 -21.29
N TYR A 67 -6.57 -1.86 -20.00
CA TYR A 67 -6.69 -2.91 -19.00
C TYR A 67 -7.84 -2.64 -18.03
N ARG A 68 -7.88 -1.42 -17.48
CA ARG A 68 -8.93 -0.92 -16.60
C ARG A 68 -9.39 0.45 -17.09
N ASN A 69 -10.58 0.84 -16.71
CA ASN A 69 -11.19 2.10 -17.17
C ASN A 69 -11.67 2.90 -15.95
N ASP A 70 -10.77 3.16 -15.03
CA ASP A 70 -11.08 3.79 -13.76
C ASP A 70 -10.13 4.92 -13.34
N GLY A 71 -9.18 5.28 -14.18
CA GLY A 71 -8.37 6.50 -14.04
C GLY A 71 -6.98 6.31 -13.44
N VAL A 72 -6.62 5.13 -12.91
CA VAL A 72 -5.24 4.85 -12.50
C VAL A 72 -4.34 4.69 -13.72
N ASP A 73 -3.15 5.26 -13.67
CA ASP A 73 -2.17 5.24 -14.76
C ASP A 73 -1.53 3.86 -14.95
N ILE A 74 -2.21 3.00 -15.72
CA ILE A 74 -1.72 1.65 -16.04
C ILE A 74 -1.09 1.65 -17.42
N GLU A 75 0.17 1.26 -17.48
CA GLU A 75 0.94 1.14 -18.71
C GLU A 75 1.20 -0.33 -19.06
N LYS A 76 1.29 -0.64 -20.37
CA LYS A 76 1.75 -1.94 -20.85
C LYS A 76 3.23 -2.09 -20.54
N PHE A 77 3.56 -3.07 -19.73
CA PHE A 77 4.93 -3.34 -19.34
C PHE A 77 5.11 -4.81 -18.96
N THR A 78 6.17 -5.42 -19.43
CA THR A 78 6.54 -6.79 -19.03
C THR A 78 7.79 -6.74 -18.17
N ASP A 79 7.61 -7.00 -16.86
CA ASP A 79 8.74 -7.17 -15.94
C ASP A 79 9.34 -8.58 -16.14
N ALA A 80 10.63 -8.70 -15.92
CA ALA A 80 11.32 -9.99 -15.91
C ALA A 80 10.91 -10.87 -14.70
N VAL A 81 10.32 -10.27 -13.67
CA VAL A 81 9.90 -10.95 -12.44
C VAL A 81 8.43 -10.64 -12.15
N ASN A 82 7.61 -11.68 -12.03
CA ASN A 82 6.21 -11.56 -11.63
C ASN A 82 5.42 -10.54 -12.47
N SER A 83 5.32 -10.74 -13.79
CA SER A 83 4.60 -9.82 -14.66
C SER A 83 3.25 -10.36 -15.10
N ASN A 84 2.22 -9.49 -15.07
CA ASN A 84 0.94 -9.71 -15.73
C ASN A 84 0.80 -8.90 -17.05
N GLY A 85 1.89 -8.27 -17.50
CA GLY A 85 1.92 -7.45 -18.72
C GLY A 85 1.66 -5.96 -18.48
N TYR A 86 1.54 -5.52 -17.22
CA TYR A 86 1.21 -4.15 -16.86
C TYR A 86 2.04 -3.66 -15.67
N MET A 87 2.17 -2.34 -15.56
CA MET A 87 2.64 -1.64 -14.38
C MET A 87 1.70 -0.49 -14.05
N VAL A 88 1.70 -0.03 -12.81
CA VAL A 88 1.17 1.28 -12.45
C VAL A 88 2.31 2.27 -12.56
N GLY A 89 2.17 3.20 -13.48
CA GLY A 89 3.08 4.30 -13.74
C GLY A 89 2.61 5.60 -13.08
N PHE A 90 3.39 6.67 -13.24
CA PHE A 90 3.04 8.01 -12.79
C PHE A 90 2.49 8.09 -11.36
N VAL A 91 2.97 7.19 -10.49
CA VAL A 91 2.53 7.17 -9.10
C VAL A 91 2.87 8.50 -8.44
N ASP A 92 1.84 9.24 -8.06
CA ASP A 92 1.94 10.54 -7.43
C ASP A 92 1.84 10.47 -5.90
N THR A 93 2.10 11.60 -5.26
CA THR A 93 2.01 11.71 -3.80
C THR A 93 0.55 11.55 -3.37
N GLU A 94 0.33 10.73 -2.33
CA GLU A 94 -0.97 10.35 -1.79
C GLU A 94 -1.78 9.34 -2.63
N ASP A 95 -1.28 8.89 -3.77
CA ASP A 95 -1.92 7.79 -4.50
C ASP A 95 -1.92 6.52 -3.68
N TRP A 96 -3.00 5.75 -3.79
CA TRP A 96 -3.09 4.46 -3.12
C TRP A 96 -4.01 3.49 -3.85
N MET A 97 -3.75 2.20 -3.65
CA MET A 97 -4.52 1.10 -4.22
C MET A 97 -4.79 0.05 -3.13
N SER A 98 -6.03 -0.44 -3.07
CA SER A 98 -6.44 -1.51 -2.14
C SER A 98 -6.61 -2.83 -2.88
N TYR A 99 -6.28 -3.91 -2.20
CA TYR A 99 -6.36 -5.30 -2.70
C TYR A 99 -7.06 -6.14 -1.68
N SER A 100 -8.15 -6.80 -2.08
CA SER A 100 -8.81 -7.79 -1.23
C SER A 100 -7.98 -9.08 -1.21
N VAL A 101 -7.71 -9.58 -0.01
CA VAL A 101 -6.82 -10.73 0.21
C VAL A 101 -7.47 -11.80 1.07
N THR A 102 -6.96 -13.03 0.93
CA THR A 102 -7.22 -14.15 1.84
C THR A 102 -5.91 -14.56 2.48
N ILE A 103 -5.85 -14.54 3.81
CA ILE A 103 -4.67 -14.93 4.59
C ILE A 103 -5.05 -16.17 5.40
N PRO A 104 -4.40 -17.33 5.21
CA PRO A 104 -4.85 -18.59 5.82
C PRO A 104 -4.57 -18.67 7.31
N GLN A 105 -3.57 -17.96 7.80
CA GLN A 105 -3.18 -17.93 9.22
C GLN A 105 -2.28 -16.73 9.51
N ASP A 106 -2.25 -16.32 10.77
CA ASP A 106 -1.33 -15.31 11.25
C ASP A 106 0.12 -15.70 10.94
N SER A 107 0.85 -14.84 10.31
CA SER A 107 2.24 -15.13 9.93
C SER A 107 3.08 -13.87 9.77
N LEU A 108 4.38 -14.07 9.85
CA LEU A 108 5.38 -13.07 9.50
C LEU A 108 5.70 -13.17 8.03
N TYR A 109 5.65 -12.06 7.35
CA TYR A 109 5.93 -11.95 5.92
C TYR A 109 7.12 -11.05 5.62
N THR A 110 7.79 -11.35 4.53
CA THR A 110 8.60 -10.38 3.80
C THR A 110 7.82 -9.96 2.57
N ILE A 111 7.60 -8.65 2.39
CA ILE A 111 7.03 -8.11 1.16
C ILE A 111 8.16 -7.69 0.22
N LYS A 112 8.13 -8.20 -1.01
CA LYS A 112 9.05 -7.80 -2.07
C LYS A 112 8.28 -6.94 -3.07
N VAL A 113 8.62 -5.66 -3.13
CA VAL A 113 8.01 -4.68 -4.03
C VAL A 113 8.86 -4.53 -5.28
N ARG A 114 8.28 -4.77 -6.45
CA ARG A 114 8.92 -4.52 -7.73
C ARG A 114 8.62 -3.10 -8.18
N GLN A 115 9.64 -2.26 -8.24
CA GLN A 115 9.50 -0.84 -8.52
C GLN A 115 10.64 -0.31 -9.39
N GLY A 116 10.38 0.77 -10.12
CA GLY A 116 11.36 1.49 -10.94
C GLY A 116 11.24 3.00 -10.73
N CYS A 117 12.37 3.69 -10.72
CA CYS A 117 12.43 5.13 -10.53
C CYS A 117 13.58 5.72 -11.35
N SER A 118 13.33 6.82 -12.06
CA SER A 118 14.35 7.52 -12.86
C SER A 118 14.95 8.73 -12.16
N GLY A 119 14.36 9.16 -11.04
CA GLY A 119 14.79 10.37 -10.33
C GLY A 119 15.85 10.13 -9.26
N SER A 120 16.65 11.15 -8.95
CA SER A 120 17.62 11.11 -7.85
C SER A 120 16.97 11.04 -6.48
N THR A 121 15.73 11.48 -6.35
CA THR A 121 14.88 11.39 -5.16
C THR A 121 13.68 10.53 -5.52
N GLY A 122 13.83 9.22 -5.42
CA GLY A 122 12.71 8.31 -5.51
C GLY A 122 11.69 8.63 -4.41
N GLY A 123 10.40 8.44 -4.72
CA GLY A 123 9.34 8.55 -3.73
C GLY A 123 9.48 7.53 -2.61
N ASN A 124 8.52 7.53 -1.74
CA ASN A 124 8.44 6.54 -0.67
C ASN A 124 7.01 6.07 -0.47
N PHE A 125 6.87 4.85 0.06
CA PHE A 125 5.60 4.19 0.20
C PHE A 125 5.54 3.35 1.47
N TYR A 126 4.34 2.96 1.84
CA TYR A 126 4.07 2.06 2.96
C TYR A 126 2.83 1.20 2.69
N PHE A 127 2.59 0.21 3.55
CA PHE A 127 1.43 -0.65 3.49
C PHE A 127 0.51 -0.45 4.70
N LYS A 128 -0.79 -0.70 4.48
CA LYS A 128 -1.82 -0.84 5.51
C LYS A 128 -2.53 -2.18 5.37
N ALA A 129 -3.06 -2.71 6.48
CA ALA A 129 -4.08 -3.75 6.47
C ALA A 129 -5.33 -3.22 7.17
N ASP A 130 -6.50 -3.35 6.54
CA ASP A 130 -7.79 -2.89 7.03
C ASP A 130 -7.76 -1.47 7.64
N GLY A 131 -6.99 -0.56 7.00
CA GLY A 131 -6.81 0.82 7.43
C GLY A 131 -5.68 1.06 8.43
N VAL A 132 -5.18 0.01 9.09
CA VAL A 132 -4.07 0.08 10.05
C VAL A 132 -2.73 0.03 9.32
N ARG A 133 -1.82 0.93 9.67
CA ARG A 133 -0.50 0.98 9.06
C ARG A 133 0.36 -0.22 9.47
N LEU A 134 0.92 -0.93 8.49
CA LEU A 134 1.74 -2.13 8.70
C LEU A 134 3.24 -1.84 8.70
N THR A 135 3.69 -0.84 7.95
CA THR A 135 5.12 -0.62 7.71
C THR A 135 5.50 0.85 7.85
N PRO A 136 6.75 1.15 8.23
CA PRO A 136 7.29 2.50 8.04
C PRO A 136 7.37 2.87 6.56
N ASN A 137 7.83 4.08 6.23
CA ASN A 137 8.09 4.49 4.86
C ASN A 137 9.33 3.77 4.30
N TYR A 138 9.19 3.20 3.12
CA TYR A 138 10.28 2.63 2.34
C TYR A 138 10.52 3.46 1.09
N TYR A 139 11.76 3.88 0.88
CA TYR A 139 12.13 4.67 -0.28
C TYR A 139 12.27 3.79 -1.52
N ALA A 140 11.70 4.24 -2.64
CA ALA A 140 11.91 3.64 -3.93
C ALA A 140 13.40 3.73 -4.32
N THR A 141 13.92 2.66 -4.90
CA THR A 141 15.31 2.60 -5.34
C THR A 141 15.43 3.29 -6.70
N ASN A 142 16.33 4.25 -6.83
CA ASN A 142 16.66 4.81 -8.14
C ASN A 142 17.31 3.74 -9.01
N THR A 143 16.63 3.39 -10.10
CA THR A 143 17.11 2.42 -11.10
C THR A 143 17.65 3.08 -12.36
N GLY A 144 17.63 4.42 -12.41
CA GLY A 144 18.03 5.22 -13.57
C GLY A 144 17.02 5.21 -14.72
N SER A 145 15.87 4.54 -14.55
CA SER A 145 14.83 4.45 -15.58
C SER A 145 13.47 4.12 -14.96
N TRP A 146 12.40 4.61 -15.56
CA TRP A 146 11.01 4.28 -15.21
C TRP A 146 10.63 2.82 -15.55
N THR A 147 11.39 2.19 -16.46
CA THR A 147 11.13 0.84 -16.98
C THR A 147 12.17 -0.19 -16.57
N VAL A 148 13.17 0.18 -15.77
CA VAL A 148 14.09 -0.75 -15.15
C VAL A 148 13.63 -1.01 -13.72
N MET A 149 13.12 -2.22 -13.46
CA MET A 149 12.58 -2.58 -12.15
C MET A 149 13.66 -3.19 -11.25
N SER A 150 13.61 -2.84 -9.97
CA SER A 150 14.36 -3.45 -8.88
C SER A 150 13.43 -3.95 -7.79
N THR A 151 13.92 -4.85 -6.95
CA THR A 151 13.15 -5.37 -5.81
C THR A 151 13.52 -4.62 -4.53
N LYS A 152 12.56 -3.96 -3.91
CA LYS A 152 12.66 -3.47 -2.54
C LYS A 152 12.12 -4.53 -1.60
N THR A 153 12.91 -4.96 -0.63
CA THR A 153 12.53 -5.96 0.37
C THR A 153 12.12 -5.28 1.67
N ILE A 154 10.95 -5.66 2.18
CA ILE A 154 10.36 -5.17 3.43
C ILE A 154 10.20 -6.37 4.35
N PRO A 155 11.09 -6.57 5.33
CA PRO A 155 11.01 -7.71 6.24
C PRO A 155 10.05 -7.45 7.40
N ASN A 156 9.74 -8.52 8.12
CA ASN A 156 9.05 -8.50 9.42
C ASN A 156 7.65 -7.87 9.41
N VAL A 157 6.90 -8.07 8.33
CA VAL A 157 5.51 -7.60 8.24
C VAL A 157 4.58 -8.65 8.84
N VAL A 158 3.87 -8.30 9.90
CA VAL A 158 2.86 -9.17 10.52
C VAL A 158 1.56 -9.02 9.75
N LEU A 159 1.01 -10.13 9.29
CA LEU A 159 -0.34 -10.20 8.73
C LEU A 159 -1.17 -11.21 9.50
N SER A 160 -2.42 -10.85 9.77
CA SER A 160 -3.40 -11.70 10.44
C SER A 160 -4.32 -12.38 9.45
N ALA A 161 -4.82 -13.55 9.81
CA ALA A 161 -5.91 -14.22 9.07
C ALA A 161 -7.21 -13.40 9.05
N ASP A 162 -7.33 -12.42 9.96
CA ASP A 162 -8.46 -11.49 10.02
C ASP A 162 -8.32 -10.32 9.02
N ASP A 163 -7.11 -10.00 8.56
CA ASP A 163 -6.88 -8.97 7.54
C ASP A 163 -7.55 -9.34 6.22
N LYS A 164 -8.36 -8.45 5.68
CA LYS A 164 -9.13 -8.65 4.45
C LYS A 164 -8.68 -7.78 3.30
N LYS A 165 -8.04 -6.64 3.60
CA LYS A 165 -7.57 -5.68 2.60
C LYS A 165 -6.15 -5.21 2.89
N ILE A 166 -5.29 -5.35 1.90
CA ILE A 166 -3.98 -4.72 1.90
C ILE A 166 -4.08 -3.46 1.06
N ARG A 167 -3.54 -2.35 1.56
CA ARG A 167 -3.44 -1.09 0.82
C ARG A 167 -1.97 -0.70 0.65
N PHE A 168 -1.57 -0.48 -0.59
CA PHE A 168 -0.32 0.20 -0.92
C PHE A 168 -0.58 1.70 -0.98
N VAL A 169 0.29 2.50 -0.36
CA VAL A 169 0.16 3.96 -0.30
C VAL A 169 1.47 4.61 -0.70
N ALA A 170 1.43 5.47 -1.69
CA ALA A 170 2.53 6.35 -2.04
C ALA A 170 2.50 7.58 -1.14
N ASN A 171 3.30 7.60 -0.08
CA ASN A 171 3.44 8.79 0.77
C ASN A 171 4.15 9.94 0.03
N GLN A 172 5.00 9.60 -0.93
CA GLN A 172 5.62 10.52 -1.89
C GLN A 172 5.75 9.80 -3.22
N GLY A 173 5.23 10.39 -4.28
CA GLY A 173 5.28 9.85 -5.63
C GLY A 173 6.65 9.88 -6.29
N GLY A 174 6.70 9.57 -7.60
CA GLY A 174 7.90 9.60 -8.42
C GLY A 174 8.57 8.24 -8.61
N PHE A 175 7.77 7.19 -8.72
CA PHE A 175 8.19 5.83 -9.07
C PHE A 175 7.06 5.08 -9.79
N ASN A 176 7.41 3.98 -10.44
CA ASN A 176 6.46 3.03 -11.03
C ASN A 176 6.50 1.72 -10.23
N VAL A 177 5.42 0.95 -10.24
CA VAL A 177 5.30 -0.30 -9.50
C VAL A 177 4.61 -1.39 -10.34
N THR A 178 5.13 -2.63 -10.26
CA THR A 178 4.56 -3.76 -11.02
C THR A 178 3.88 -4.80 -10.13
N SER A 179 4.51 -5.17 -9.01
CA SER A 179 3.98 -6.24 -8.16
C SER A 179 4.49 -6.20 -6.73
N PHE A 180 3.75 -6.91 -5.87
CA PHE A 180 4.06 -7.17 -4.47
C PHE A 180 4.05 -8.68 -4.25
N GLU A 181 5.19 -9.27 -3.90
CA GLU A 181 5.29 -10.69 -3.52
C GLU A 181 5.32 -10.81 -2.00
N PHE A 182 4.37 -11.55 -1.45
CA PHE A 182 4.26 -11.83 -0.02
C PHE A 182 4.82 -13.21 0.28
N VAL A 183 5.96 -13.25 0.95
CA VAL A 183 6.70 -14.48 1.28
C VAL A 183 6.62 -14.71 2.78
N PRO A 184 6.03 -15.82 3.26
CA PRO A 184 6.02 -16.13 4.69
C PRO A 184 7.45 -16.45 5.17
N THR A 185 7.81 -15.91 6.33
CA THR A 185 9.17 -16.04 6.88
C THR A 185 9.20 -16.62 8.30
N GLY A 186 8.05 -16.81 8.92
CA GLY A 186 8.00 -17.41 10.25
C GLY A 186 6.67 -17.21 10.96
N SER A 187 6.64 -17.65 12.23
CA SER A 187 5.49 -17.50 13.11
C SER A 187 5.50 -16.13 13.79
N THR A 188 4.32 -15.57 13.99
CA THR A 188 4.12 -14.31 14.73
C THR A 188 4.50 -14.41 16.22
N THR A 189 4.59 -15.62 16.78
CA THR A 189 4.89 -15.83 18.19
C THR A 189 6.32 -15.43 18.61
N THR A 190 7.23 -15.26 17.65
CA THR A 190 8.64 -14.92 17.89
C THR A 190 8.98 -13.46 17.63
N ILE A 191 8.00 -12.63 17.22
CA ILE A 191 8.27 -11.24 16.85
C ILE A 191 8.08 -10.34 18.07
N ASN A 192 9.10 -9.58 18.39
CA ASN A 192 8.94 -8.44 19.29
C ASN A 192 8.10 -7.34 18.62
N ALA A 193 7.35 -6.59 19.40
CA ALA A 193 6.68 -5.41 18.88
C ALA A 193 7.74 -4.40 18.40
N GLU A 194 7.64 -3.99 17.15
CA GLU A 194 8.53 -3.02 16.53
C GLU A 194 7.76 -1.75 16.19
N TYR A 195 8.42 -0.62 16.33
CA TYR A 195 7.86 0.67 15.94
C TYR A 195 7.54 0.70 14.44
N VAL A 196 6.35 1.14 14.10
CA VAL A 196 5.93 1.36 12.71
C VAL A 196 5.79 2.84 12.42
N HIS A 197 5.06 3.55 13.28
CA HIS A 197 4.66 4.94 13.02
C HIS A 197 4.27 5.64 14.33
N SER A 198 4.40 6.96 14.36
CA SER A 198 3.86 7.78 15.44
C SER A 198 3.16 9.01 14.90
N VAL A 199 2.13 9.43 15.58
CA VAL A 199 1.36 10.65 15.29
C VAL A 199 1.26 11.47 16.56
N THR A 200 1.46 12.80 16.43
CA THR A 200 1.18 13.73 17.51
C THR A 200 -0.23 14.29 17.31
N TYR A 201 -1.13 14.01 18.25
CA TYR A 201 -2.51 14.49 18.20
C TYR A 201 -2.63 15.95 18.65
N ASP A 202 -1.85 16.29 19.62
CA ASP A 202 -1.73 17.65 20.18
C ASP A 202 -0.29 17.85 20.64
N ASN A 203 0.00 18.94 21.28
CA ASN A 203 1.34 19.23 21.76
C ASN A 203 1.76 18.36 22.97
N SER A 204 0.92 17.44 23.41
CA SER A 204 1.13 16.64 24.64
C SER A 204 1.00 15.14 24.45
N THR A 205 0.34 14.68 23.39
CA THR A 205 0.04 13.25 23.18
C THR A 205 0.70 12.74 21.91
N ILE A 206 1.42 11.63 22.02
CA ILE A 206 2.01 10.91 20.91
C ILE A 206 1.40 9.50 20.90
N GLU A 207 0.73 9.16 19.80
CA GLU A 207 0.36 7.77 19.53
C GLU A 207 1.51 7.07 18.81
N VAL A 208 1.89 5.90 19.31
CA VAL A 208 2.93 5.05 18.71
C VAL A 208 2.27 3.77 18.22
N GLN A 209 2.32 3.54 16.93
CA GLN A 209 1.86 2.30 16.32
C GLN A 209 3.00 1.30 16.24
N THR A 210 2.72 0.05 16.60
CA THR A 210 3.63 -1.09 16.50
C THR A 210 3.10 -2.12 15.49
N ASN A 211 3.97 -2.99 14.99
CA ASN A 211 3.65 -4.03 14.00
C ASN A 211 2.78 -5.18 14.56
N LYS A 212 2.50 -5.18 15.86
CA LYS A 212 1.52 -6.04 16.51
C LYS A 212 0.91 -5.32 17.72
N PRO A 213 -0.29 -5.73 18.18
CA PRO A 213 -0.88 -5.17 19.38
C PRO A 213 0.04 -5.31 20.58
N LEU A 214 0.14 -4.28 21.39
CA LEU A 214 0.80 -4.34 22.71
C LEU A 214 -0.19 -4.91 23.73
N ASP A 215 0.32 -5.74 24.63
CA ASP A 215 -0.47 -6.20 25.77
C ASP A 215 -0.66 -5.06 26.77
N SER A 216 -1.86 -4.50 26.82
CA SER A 216 -2.18 -3.38 27.71
C SER A 216 -2.05 -3.70 29.19
N ALA A 217 -2.09 -5.00 29.56
CA ALA A 217 -1.88 -5.44 30.95
C ALA A 217 -0.40 -5.43 31.35
N ASN A 218 0.51 -5.40 30.38
CA ASN A 218 1.95 -5.48 30.57
C ASN A 218 2.71 -4.27 29.98
N LEU A 219 2.04 -3.14 29.78
CA LEU A 219 2.72 -1.89 29.45
C LEU A 219 3.66 -1.51 30.59
N GLY A 220 4.91 -1.20 30.24
CA GLY A 220 5.91 -0.77 31.22
C GLY A 220 5.53 0.54 31.90
N ALA A 221 6.14 0.81 33.05
CA ALA A 221 6.02 2.11 33.67
C ALA A 221 6.59 3.23 32.77
N THR A 222 6.17 4.48 32.98
CA THR A 222 6.66 5.65 32.20
C THR A 222 8.18 5.72 32.11
N ALA A 223 8.89 5.29 33.14
CA ALA A 223 10.37 5.21 33.18
C ALA A 223 10.98 4.18 32.19
N SER A 224 10.17 3.30 31.61
CA SER A 224 10.61 2.33 30.61
C SER A 224 10.65 2.92 29.19
N TYR A 225 10.18 4.15 29.02
CA TYR A 225 10.12 4.83 27.73
C TYR A 225 10.99 6.06 27.73
N TYR A 226 11.61 6.34 26.60
CA TYR A 226 12.43 7.52 26.41
C TYR A 226 11.95 8.28 25.16
N VAL A 227 11.54 9.53 25.36
CA VAL A 227 11.06 10.40 24.29
C VAL A 227 11.93 11.66 24.24
N THR A 228 12.26 12.08 23.05
CA THR A 228 12.91 13.37 22.81
C THR A 228 12.07 14.23 21.86
N VAL A 229 12.02 15.52 22.11
CA VAL A 229 11.43 16.51 21.22
C VAL A 229 12.56 17.42 20.74
N ASN A 230 12.83 17.44 19.44
CA ASN A 230 13.97 18.16 18.85
C ASN A 230 15.33 17.83 19.53
N GLY A 231 15.51 16.55 19.90
CA GLY A 231 16.72 16.07 20.57
C GLY A 231 16.80 16.35 22.08
N VAL A 232 15.80 17.01 22.67
CA VAL A 232 15.72 17.28 24.12
C VAL A 232 14.82 16.25 24.78
N PRO A 233 15.26 15.60 25.89
CA PRO A 233 14.42 14.65 26.62
C PRO A 233 13.10 15.29 27.08
N ALA A 234 12.00 14.57 26.88
CA ALA A 234 10.66 14.95 27.30
C ALA A 234 10.17 14.05 28.41
N SER A 235 9.43 14.60 29.36
CA SER A 235 8.82 13.83 30.46
C SER A 235 7.56 13.13 29.94
N ILE A 236 7.44 11.83 30.26
CA ILE A 236 6.23 11.02 29.96
C ILE A 236 5.40 10.98 31.25
N THR A 237 4.14 11.40 31.17
CA THR A 237 3.25 11.47 32.32
C THR A 237 2.35 10.23 32.47
N SER A 238 2.03 9.58 31.35
CA SER A 238 1.24 8.35 31.33
C SER A 238 1.53 7.51 30.08
N VAL A 239 1.27 6.22 30.19
CA VAL A 239 1.23 5.26 29.06
C VAL A 239 -0.10 4.54 29.18
N ALA A 240 -0.89 4.51 28.09
CA ALA A 240 -2.22 3.93 28.03
C ALA A 240 -2.34 2.90 26.90
#